data_7efddf3f46f13f8ef6bb2922b9850037
#
_entry.id   7efddf3f46f13f8ef6bb2922b9850037
#
_cell.length_a   1.000
_cell.length_b   1.000
_cell.length_c   1.000
_cell.angle_alpha   90.00
_cell.angle_beta   90.00
_cell.angle_gamma   90.00
#
_symmetry.space_group_name_H-M   'P 1'
#
loop_
_entity.id
_entity.type
_entity.pdbx_description
1 polymer ?
#
loop_
_entity_poly.entity_id
_entity_poly.type
_entity_poly.pdbx_seq_one_letter_code
_entity_poly.pdbx_strand_id
1 'polypeptide(L)'
;MDARDLINSYNIPYSCKQCGGVMVFKGVGEYQCEDCNALDWDDYGKVRNYIEKHKGATAAEIEAAIGVSQRSIRRMLKESRIEIAEGSKSFLHCESCGKNIRSGRFCSECEIAVHRNLEQQWREELHRDMKVFGQNEKSDSGHRRFMRDNR
;
A
#
# COMPACT_ATOMS: atom_id res chain seq x y z
N MET A 1 15.30 0.24 -3.18
CA MET A 1 14.37 1.09 -3.95
C MET A 1 14.49 2.48 -3.37
N ASP A 2 15.02 3.41 -4.18
CA ASP A 2 15.18 4.80 -3.76
C ASP A 2 13.80 5.48 -3.64
N ALA A 3 13.66 6.44 -2.70
CA ALA A 3 12.44 7.23 -2.55
C ALA A 3 12.03 7.93 -3.86
N ARG A 4 13.01 8.25 -4.73
CA ARG A 4 12.79 8.81 -6.08
C ARG A 4 12.11 7.83 -7.03
N ASP A 5 12.38 6.52 -6.91
CA ASP A 5 11.75 5.49 -7.74
C ASP A 5 10.29 5.27 -7.36
N LEU A 6 9.94 5.45 -6.08
CA LEU A 6 8.54 5.39 -5.61
C LEU A 6 7.73 6.59 -6.10
N ILE A 7 8.32 7.78 -6.11
CA ILE A 7 7.67 9.01 -6.58
C ILE A 7 7.46 8.96 -8.10
N ASN A 8 8.43 8.42 -8.85
CA ASN A 8 8.35 8.32 -10.32
C ASN A 8 7.47 7.16 -10.82
N SER A 9 7.00 6.30 -9.91
CA SER A 9 6.29 5.08 -10.28
C SER A 9 4.89 5.30 -10.86
N TYR A 10 4.33 6.51 -10.74
CA TYR A 10 3.00 6.89 -11.23
C TYR A 10 2.99 8.08 -12.17
N ASN A 11 4.14 8.47 -12.72
CA ASN A 11 4.28 9.62 -13.64
C ASN A 11 3.63 10.90 -13.10
N ILE A 12 4.00 11.27 -11.87
CA ILE A 12 3.49 12.48 -11.21
C ILE A 12 3.97 13.71 -11.99
N PRO A 13 3.07 14.61 -12.44
CA PRO A 13 3.47 15.84 -13.10
C PRO A 13 4.03 16.85 -12.08
N TYR A 14 5.31 17.19 -12.19
CA TYR A 14 5.97 18.20 -11.35
C TYR A 14 5.95 19.59 -11.97
N SER A 15 6.01 19.65 -13.30
CA SER A 15 6.05 20.89 -14.06
C SER A 15 4.93 20.91 -15.13
N CYS A 16 4.34 22.07 -15.31
CA CYS A 16 3.30 22.28 -16.30
C CYS A 16 3.88 22.18 -17.72
N LYS A 17 3.27 21.35 -18.56
CA LYS A 17 3.65 21.19 -19.96
C LYS A 17 3.39 22.43 -20.82
N GLN A 18 2.53 23.36 -20.36
CA GLN A 18 2.14 24.56 -21.11
C GLN A 18 3.03 25.77 -20.79
N CYS A 19 3.31 26.01 -19.49
CA CYS A 19 4.02 27.23 -19.07
C CYS A 19 5.31 26.93 -18.27
N GLY A 20 5.58 25.66 -17.92
CA GLY A 20 6.72 25.30 -17.08
C GLY A 20 6.52 25.55 -15.58
N GLY A 21 5.40 26.10 -15.16
CA GLY A 21 5.08 26.39 -13.77
C GLY A 21 4.91 25.14 -12.90
N VAL A 22 4.75 25.35 -11.59
CA VAL A 22 4.65 24.26 -10.62
C VAL A 22 3.27 23.62 -10.66
N MET A 23 3.22 22.29 -10.65
CA MET A 23 1.98 21.53 -10.57
C MET A 23 1.66 21.18 -9.11
N VAL A 24 0.46 21.55 -8.64
CA VAL A 24 -0.02 21.34 -7.28
C VAL A 24 -1.09 20.26 -7.26
N PHE A 25 -0.96 19.31 -6.34
CA PHE A 25 -1.91 18.22 -6.16
C PHE A 25 -3.26 18.73 -5.62
N LYS A 26 -4.34 18.42 -6.32
CA LYS A 26 -5.72 18.79 -5.95
C LYS A 26 -6.52 17.64 -5.34
N GLY A 27 -6.05 16.43 -5.48
CA GLY A 27 -6.70 15.21 -4.99
C GLY A 27 -6.92 14.20 -6.12
N VAL A 28 -7.02 12.94 -5.76
CA VAL A 28 -7.41 11.84 -6.66
C VAL A 28 -6.55 11.74 -7.95
N GLY A 29 -5.25 12.07 -7.83
CA GLY A 29 -4.33 12.04 -8.97
C GLY A 29 -4.48 13.21 -9.94
N GLU A 30 -5.23 14.26 -9.57
CA GLU A 30 -5.37 15.50 -10.33
C GLU A 30 -4.36 16.54 -9.84
N TYR A 31 -3.75 17.23 -10.78
CA TYR A 31 -2.78 18.30 -10.55
C TYR A 31 -3.16 19.54 -11.35
N GLN A 32 -3.00 20.69 -10.74
CA GLN A 32 -3.28 21.99 -11.36
C GLN A 32 -2.03 22.87 -11.31
N CYS A 33 -1.73 23.53 -12.41
CA CYS A 33 -0.68 24.53 -12.47
C CYS A 33 -1.05 25.78 -11.69
N GLU A 34 -0.16 26.30 -10.84
CA GLU A 34 -0.38 27.54 -10.10
C GLU A 34 -0.41 28.77 -11.00
N ASP A 35 0.36 28.77 -12.11
CA ASP A 35 0.50 29.94 -12.98
C ASP A 35 -0.59 30.05 -14.04
N CYS A 36 -0.88 28.96 -14.76
CA CYS A 36 -1.81 28.97 -15.89
C CYS A 36 -3.09 28.17 -15.67
N ASN A 37 -3.27 27.59 -14.48
CA ASN A 37 -4.41 26.73 -14.12
C ASN A 37 -4.63 25.49 -15.01
N ALA A 38 -3.66 25.12 -15.83
CA ALA A 38 -3.74 23.90 -16.63
C ALA A 38 -3.83 22.66 -15.74
N LEU A 39 -4.68 21.71 -16.13
CA LEU A 39 -4.85 20.44 -15.42
C LEU A 39 -4.02 19.34 -16.07
N ASP A 40 -3.42 18.50 -15.25
CA ASP A 40 -2.78 17.23 -15.66
C ASP A 40 -3.08 16.16 -14.60
N TRP A 41 -2.88 14.90 -14.95
CA TRP A 41 -3.15 13.76 -14.08
C TRP A 41 -1.94 12.84 -14.02
N ASP A 42 -1.69 12.27 -12.84
CA ASP A 42 -0.78 11.12 -12.71
C ASP A 42 -1.42 9.85 -13.30
N ASP A 43 -0.66 8.77 -13.34
CA ASP A 43 -1.17 7.50 -13.87
C ASP A 43 -2.40 6.98 -13.13
N TYR A 44 -2.50 7.24 -11.82
CA TYR A 44 -3.66 6.86 -11.03
C TYR A 44 -4.91 7.64 -11.45
N GLY A 45 -4.80 8.97 -11.56
CA GLY A 45 -5.90 9.83 -12.01
C GLY A 45 -6.38 9.48 -13.41
N LYS A 46 -5.45 9.20 -14.34
CA LYS A 46 -5.78 8.77 -15.71
C LYS A 46 -6.55 7.46 -15.72
N VAL A 47 -6.06 6.43 -15.00
CA VAL A 47 -6.71 5.11 -14.93
C VAL A 47 -8.08 5.22 -14.30
N ARG A 48 -8.21 5.94 -13.19
CA ARG A 48 -9.49 6.16 -12.52
C ARG A 48 -10.51 6.83 -13.43
N ASN A 49 -10.15 7.96 -14.04
CA ASN A 49 -11.03 8.70 -14.96
C ASN A 49 -11.48 7.83 -16.15
N TYR A 50 -10.60 6.94 -16.61
CA TYR A 50 -10.93 6.02 -17.70
C TYR A 50 -11.93 4.95 -17.25
N ILE A 51 -11.71 4.31 -16.10
CA ILE A 51 -12.58 3.26 -15.56
C ILE A 51 -13.98 3.80 -15.22
N GLU A 52 -14.07 5.01 -14.70
CA GLU A 52 -15.36 5.65 -14.40
C GLU A 52 -16.23 5.86 -15.66
N LYS A 53 -15.60 6.17 -16.79
CA LYS A 53 -16.26 6.35 -18.08
C LYS A 53 -16.51 5.03 -18.83
N HIS A 54 -15.63 4.04 -18.66
CA HIS A 54 -15.63 2.76 -19.39
C HIS A 54 -15.72 1.60 -18.41
N LYS A 55 -16.91 1.41 -17.82
CA LYS A 55 -17.16 0.31 -16.89
C LYS A 55 -16.92 -1.05 -17.59
N GLY A 56 -16.09 -1.88 -16.98
CA GLY A 56 -15.77 -3.20 -17.51
C GLY A 56 -14.55 -3.26 -18.44
N ALA A 57 -13.83 -2.14 -18.61
CA ALA A 57 -12.59 -2.13 -19.39
C ALA A 57 -11.54 -3.07 -18.80
N THR A 58 -10.86 -3.79 -19.67
CA THR A 58 -9.72 -4.65 -19.32
C THR A 58 -8.43 -3.84 -19.17
N ALA A 59 -7.43 -4.40 -18.47
CA ALA A 59 -6.13 -3.73 -18.32
C ALA A 59 -5.44 -3.46 -19.67
N ALA A 60 -5.67 -4.31 -20.67
CA ALA A 60 -5.12 -4.13 -22.02
C ALA A 60 -5.79 -2.96 -22.76
N GLU A 61 -7.11 -2.81 -22.63
CA GLU A 61 -7.86 -1.69 -23.21
C GLU A 61 -7.45 -0.37 -22.57
N ILE A 62 -7.26 -0.35 -21.25
CA ILE A 62 -6.80 0.82 -20.51
C ILE A 62 -5.39 1.23 -20.99
N GLU A 63 -4.45 0.27 -21.08
CA GLU A 63 -3.10 0.53 -21.59
C GLU A 63 -3.11 1.10 -22.99
N ALA A 64 -3.92 0.51 -23.90
CA ALA A 64 -4.03 0.98 -25.29
C ALA A 64 -4.62 2.41 -25.37
N ALA A 65 -5.56 2.75 -24.48
CA ALA A 65 -6.26 4.04 -24.53
C ALA A 65 -5.48 5.19 -23.88
N ILE A 66 -4.81 4.94 -22.73
CA ILE A 66 -4.18 6.01 -21.94
C ILE A 66 -2.67 5.84 -21.75
N GLY A 67 -2.06 4.77 -22.26
CA GLY A 67 -0.62 4.52 -22.22
C GLY A 67 -0.06 4.11 -20.86
N VAL A 68 -0.90 3.85 -19.86
CA VAL A 68 -0.47 3.35 -18.55
C VAL A 68 -0.27 1.83 -18.63
N SER A 69 0.92 1.35 -18.25
CA SER A 69 1.26 -0.07 -18.38
C SER A 69 0.33 -0.97 -17.53
N GLN A 70 0.01 -2.16 -18.06
CA GLN A 70 -0.78 -3.17 -17.32
C GLN A 70 -0.14 -3.53 -15.97
N ARG A 71 1.19 -3.49 -15.88
CA ARG A 71 1.90 -3.71 -14.61
C ARG A 71 1.53 -2.67 -13.56
N SER A 72 1.48 -1.39 -13.94
CA SER A 72 1.06 -0.29 -13.05
C SER A 72 -0.40 -0.43 -12.66
N ILE A 73 -1.29 -0.76 -13.61
CA ILE A 73 -2.72 -0.98 -13.36
C ILE A 73 -2.94 -2.13 -12.37
N ARG A 74 -2.28 -3.28 -12.59
CA ARG A 74 -2.35 -4.43 -11.67
C ARG A 74 -1.81 -4.11 -10.27
N ARG A 75 -0.77 -3.26 -10.17
CA ARG A 75 -0.25 -2.80 -8.89
C ARG A 75 -1.27 -1.96 -8.16
N MET A 76 -1.91 -0.98 -8.83
CA MET A 76 -2.98 -0.16 -8.24
C MET A 76 -4.17 -0.99 -7.74
N LEU A 77 -4.54 -2.06 -8.47
CA LEU A 77 -5.56 -3.01 -8.05
C LEU A 77 -5.15 -3.80 -6.80
N LYS A 78 -3.90 -4.29 -6.76
CA LYS A 78 -3.36 -5.02 -5.59
C LYS A 78 -3.23 -4.13 -4.35
N GLU A 79 -2.96 -2.84 -4.53
CA GLU A 79 -2.89 -1.83 -3.49
C GLU A 79 -4.29 -1.32 -3.07
N SER A 80 -5.37 -1.87 -3.64
CA SER A 80 -6.78 -1.46 -3.41
C SER A 80 -7.04 0.04 -3.70
N ARG A 81 -6.22 0.65 -4.56
CA ARG A 81 -6.41 2.05 -4.98
C ARG A 81 -7.50 2.20 -6.05
N ILE A 82 -7.69 1.18 -6.85
CA ILE A 82 -8.76 1.06 -7.85
C ILE A 82 -9.43 -0.29 -7.71
N GLU A 83 -10.67 -0.40 -8.19
CA GLU A 83 -11.44 -1.64 -8.17
C GLU A 83 -11.97 -1.97 -9.56
N ILE A 84 -12.05 -3.28 -9.83
CA ILE A 84 -12.69 -3.79 -11.04
C ILE A 84 -14.21 -3.70 -10.86
N ALA A 85 -14.93 -3.16 -11.85
CA ALA A 85 -16.38 -3.06 -11.82
C ALA A 85 -17.04 -4.46 -11.75
N GLU A 86 -18.23 -4.51 -11.14
CA GLU A 86 -19.01 -5.74 -11.07
C GLU A 86 -19.39 -6.25 -12.46
N GLY A 87 -19.29 -7.58 -12.64
CA GLY A 87 -19.61 -8.20 -13.93
C GLY A 87 -18.49 -8.14 -14.97
N SER A 88 -17.39 -7.43 -14.71
CA SER A 88 -16.23 -7.44 -15.58
C SER A 88 -15.43 -8.75 -15.47
N LYS A 89 -14.76 -9.14 -16.54
CA LYS A 89 -13.81 -10.28 -16.50
C LYS A 89 -12.67 -9.91 -15.55
N SER A 90 -12.66 -10.53 -14.37
CA SER A 90 -11.59 -10.33 -13.39
C SER A 90 -10.30 -10.96 -13.91
N PHE A 91 -9.23 -10.18 -13.89
CA PHE A 91 -7.85 -10.63 -14.19
C PHE A 91 -6.98 -10.62 -12.92
N LEU A 92 -7.60 -10.41 -11.77
CA LEU A 92 -6.95 -10.42 -10.47
C LEU A 92 -7.47 -11.61 -9.65
N HIS A 93 -6.55 -12.38 -9.07
CA HIS A 93 -6.86 -13.56 -8.29
C HIS A 93 -6.30 -13.44 -6.88
N CYS A 94 -7.02 -14.01 -5.91
CA CYS A 94 -6.57 -14.13 -4.53
C CYS A 94 -5.26 -14.95 -4.48
N GLU A 95 -4.23 -14.42 -3.86
CA GLU A 95 -2.92 -15.07 -3.76
C GLU A 95 -2.93 -16.34 -2.90
N SER A 96 -3.94 -16.54 -2.06
CA SER A 96 -4.09 -17.71 -1.20
C SER A 96 -4.97 -18.81 -1.80
N CYS A 97 -6.17 -18.48 -2.30
CA CYS A 97 -7.15 -19.47 -2.74
C CYS A 97 -7.46 -19.45 -4.26
N GLY A 98 -6.90 -18.50 -5.02
CA GLY A 98 -7.11 -18.39 -6.45
C GLY A 98 -8.49 -17.86 -6.88
N LYS A 99 -9.40 -17.55 -5.96
CA LYS A 99 -10.70 -16.94 -6.29
C LYS A 99 -10.48 -15.59 -7.01
N ASN A 100 -11.36 -15.28 -7.96
CA ASN A 100 -11.37 -13.95 -8.58
C ASN A 100 -11.70 -12.87 -7.57
N ILE A 101 -10.93 -11.78 -7.57
CA ILE A 101 -11.11 -10.62 -6.70
C ILE A 101 -11.17 -9.34 -7.52
N ARG A 102 -11.76 -8.29 -6.95
CA ARG A 102 -11.92 -6.99 -7.63
C ARG A 102 -10.78 -6.02 -7.32
N SER A 103 -10.19 -6.15 -6.15
CA SER A 103 -9.05 -5.37 -5.68
C SER A 103 -8.31 -6.11 -4.55
N GLY A 104 -7.15 -5.62 -4.16
CA GLY A 104 -6.35 -6.20 -3.09
C GLY A 104 -5.55 -7.44 -3.52
N ARG A 105 -5.02 -8.15 -2.53
CA ARG A 105 -4.21 -9.37 -2.72
C ARG A 105 -4.96 -10.62 -2.31
N PHE A 106 -5.92 -10.52 -1.39
CA PHE A 106 -6.68 -11.62 -0.84
C PHE A 106 -8.18 -11.36 -0.98
N CYS A 107 -8.97 -12.41 -1.06
CA CYS A 107 -10.41 -12.31 -0.87
C CYS A 107 -10.72 -12.10 0.62
N SER A 108 -11.92 -11.60 0.94
CA SER A 108 -12.33 -11.30 2.31
C SER A 108 -12.13 -12.45 3.30
N GLU A 109 -12.41 -13.69 2.87
CA GLU A 109 -12.21 -14.89 3.70
C GLU A 109 -10.72 -15.14 4.00
N CYS A 110 -9.86 -15.05 2.98
CA CYS A 110 -8.43 -15.25 3.12
C CYS A 110 -7.76 -14.10 3.86
N GLU A 111 -8.23 -12.88 3.72
CA GLU A 111 -7.72 -11.71 4.44
C GLU A 111 -7.90 -11.88 5.94
N ILE A 112 -9.08 -12.29 6.39
CA ILE A 112 -9.35 -12.61 7.80
C ILE A 112 -8.41 -13.71 8.31
N ALA A 113 -8.20 -14.77 7.51
CA ALA A 113 -7.30 -15.87 7.89
C ALA A 113 -5.85 -15.41 8.00
N VAL A 114 -5.36 -14.59 7.07
CA VAL A 114 -4.00 -14.02 7.10
C VAL A 114 -3.81 -13.13 8.33
N HIS A 115 -4.75 -12.23 8.61
CA HIS A 115 -4.70 -11.37 9.80
C HIS A 115 -4.65 -12.18 11.09
N ARG A 116 -5.48 -13.21 11.22
CA ARG A 116 -5.51 -14.08 12.39
C ARG A 116 -4.18 -14.82 12.59
N ASN A 117 -3.57 -15.31 11.52
CA ASN A 117 -2.26 -15.97 11.59
C ASN A 117 -1.15 -14.99 12.00
N LEU A 118 -1.15 -13.77 11.46
CA LEU A 118 -0.20 -12.73 11.85
C LEU A 118 -0.33 -12.35 13.32
N GLU A 119 -1.56 -12.16 13.82
CA GLU A 119 -1.79 -11.87 15.24
C GLU A 119 -1.30 -13.00 16.16
N GLN A 120 -1.47 -14.26 15.75
CA GLN A 120 -0.96 -15.40 16.50
C GLN A 120 0.57 -15.40 16.54
N GLN A 121 1.23 -15.21 15.41
CA GLN A 121 2.70 -15.13 15.32
C GLN A 121 3.25 -14.00 16.20
N TRP A 122 2.67 -12.81 16.13
CA TRP A 122 3.08 -11.67 16.95
C TRP A 122 2.91 -11.94 18.45
N ARG A 123 1.82 -12.61 18.83
CA ARG A 123 1.58 -12.98 20.22
C ARG A 123 2.62 -14.01 20.71
N GLU A 124 2.97 -14.97 19.89
CA GLU A 124 4.01 -15.98 20.20
C GLU A 124 5.40 -15.36 20.31
N GLU A 125 5.75 -14.42 19.43
CA GLU A 125 7.01 -13.66 19.50
C GLU A 125 7.10 -12.83 20.78
N LEU A 126 6.06 -12.07 21.11
CA LEU A 126 6.00 -11.30 22.35
C LEU A 126 6.15 -12.18 23.59
N HIS A 127 5.50 -13.36 23.61
CA HIS A 127 5.65 -14.29 24.72
C HIS A 127 7.05 -14.92 24.82
N ARG A 128 7.71 -15.09 23.68
CA ARG A 128 9.09 -15.60 23.63
C ARG A 128 10.06 -14.56 24.20
N ASP A 129 9.95 -13.32 23.78
CA ASP A 129 10.79 -12.23 24.25
C ASP A 129 10.60 -11.95 25.76
N MET A 130 9.36 -11.97 26.26
CA MET A 130 9.07 -11.83 27.68
C MET A 130 9.66 -12.98 28.54
N LYS A 131 9.71 -14.21 28.01
CA LYS A 131 10.38 -15.33 28.72
C LYS A 131 11.89 -15.16 28.79
N VAL A 132 12.51 -14.60 27.75
CA VAL A 132 13.96 -14.34 27.74
C VAL A 132 14.30 -13.25 28.76
N PHE A 133 13.51 -12.17 28.86
CA PHE A 133 13.72 -11.11 29.87
C PHE A 133 13.48 -11.61 31.29
N GLY A 134 12.44 -12.40 31.55
CA GLY A 134 12.14 -12.93 32.89
C GLY A 134 13.15 -13.99 33.39
N GLN A 135 13.96 -14.58 32.54
CA GLN A 135 15.04 -15.51 32.94
C GLN A 135 16.32 -14.78 33.34
N ASN A 136 16.55 -13.56 32.84
CA ASN A 136 17.72 -12.75 33.16
C ASN A 136 17.60 -12.06 34.54
N GLU A 137 16.39 -11.84 35.05
CA GLU A 137 16.20 -11.24 36.39
C GLU A 137 16.43 -12.22 37.55
N LYS A 138 16.45 -13.54 37.29
CA LYS A 138 16.68 -14.55 38.35
C LYS A 138 18.14 -14.84 38.66
N SER A 139 19.08 -14.26 37.91
CA SER A 139 20.53 -14.50 38.12
C SER A 139 21.23 -13.42 38.93
N ASP A 140 20.56 -12.32 39.32
CA ASP A 140 21.16 -11.24 40.12
C ASP A 140 20.43 -11.00 41.46
N SER A 141 20.24 -12.08 42.23
CA SER A 141 19.90 -11.94 43.66
C SER A 141 21.22 -11.87 44.48
N GLY A 142 21.99 -10.85 44.18
CA GLY A 142 23.13 -10.46 45.03
C GLY A 142 22.62 -9.95 46.36
N HIS A 143 22.70 -10.80 47.36
CA HIS A 143 22.47 -10.52 48.75
C HIS A 143 23.38 -9.37 49.23
N ARG A 144 22.99 -8.13 49.16
CA ARG A 144 23.64 -7.04 49.86
C ARG A 144 23.19 -7.09 51.35
N ARG A 145 23.99 -7.72 52.15
CA ARG A 145 23.92 -7.59 53.63
C ARG A 145 24.36 -6.18 54.00
N PHE A 146 23.42 -5.37 54.37
CA PHE A 146 23.72 -4.12 55.10
C PHE A 146 24.16 -4.49 56.50
N MET A 147 25.47 -4.41 56.76
CA MET A 147 25.97 -4.37 58.14
C MET A 147 25.62 -2.99 58.70
N ARG A 148 24.76 -2.97 59.73
CA ARG A 148 24.60 -1.83 60.64
C ARG A 148 25.78 -1.86 61.61
N ASP A 149 26.69 -0.92 61.51
CA ASP A 149 27.60 -0.57 62.56
C ASP A 149 26.88 0.23 63.62
N ASN A 150 26.77 -0.35 64.83
CA ASN A 150 26.41 0.34 66.07
C ASN A 150 27.65 1.00 66.62
N ARG A 151 27.64 2.33 66.77
CA ARG A 151 28.34 3.10 67.81
C ARG A 151 27.49 4.32 68.17
#